data_3ba0eb8708b0cee7842d8ddeed3bfd6c
#
_entry.id   3ba0eb8708b0cee7842d8ddeed3bfd6c
#
_cell.length_a   1.000
_cell.length_b   1.000
_cell.length_c   1.000
_cell.angle_alpha   90.00
_cell.angle_beta   90.00
_cell.angle_gamma   90.00
#
_symmetry.space_group_name_H-M   'P 1'
#
loop_
_entity.id
_entity.type
_entity.pdbx_description
1 polymer ?
#
loop_
_entity_poly.entity_id
_entity_poly.type
_entity_poly.pdbx_seq_one_letter_code
_entity_poly.pdbx_strand_id
1 'polypeptide(L)'
;DYITNEARFDGFYAVTTSLSADYMSISDIVKINRRRWEIEESFMIMKSYMRARPVYQQREECIKAHFLTCFMSLLVFRIMEKQINNLAGADGVVTADNIITTLRDMNVTKIANTFYTGAFEYTQTAKLIQENLGMCFNVDYMSFNEMKKNIRNSKKG
;
A
#
# COMPACT_ATOMS: atom_id res chain seq x y z
N ASP A 1 40.63 12.18 -19.30
CA ASP A 1 40.10 11.01 -18.64
C ASP A 1 38.60 10.95 -18.82
N TYR A 2 38.12 9.87 -19.50
CA TYR A 2 36.70 9.65 -19.84
C TYR A 2 35.81 9.64 -18.57
N ILE A 3 36.22 8.93 -17.53
CA ILE A 3 35.50 8.82 -16.24
C ILE A 3 35.30 10.19 -15.58
N THR A 4 36.32 11.03 -15.56
CA THR A 4 36.21 12.36 -14.95
C THR A 4 35.28 13.29 -15.74
N ASN A 5 35.19 13.10 -17.05
CA ASN A 5 34.28 13.87 -17.88
C ASN A 5 32.84 13.42 -17.76
N GLU A 6 32.56 12.10 -17.60
CA GLU A 6 31.23 11.57 -17.33
C GLU A 6 30.74 11.94 -15.94
N ALA A 7 31.60 11.90 -14.91
CA ALA A 7 31.23 12.27 -13.54
C ALA A 7 30.69 13.72 -13.41
N ARG A 8 30.97 14.59 -14.38
CA ARG A 8 30.41 15.95 -14.40
C ARG A 8 28.90 15.98 -14.62
N PHE A 9 28.33 14.91 -15.16
CA PHE A 9 26.90 14.79 -15.44
C PHE A 9 26.16 13.95 -14.41
N ASP A 10 26.86 13.43 -13.39
CA ASP A 10 26.25 12.68 -12.30
C ASP A 10 25.24 13.56 -11.56
N GLY A 11 24.03 13.02 -11.40
CA GLY A 11 22.92 13.74 -10.77
C GLY A 11 22.08 14.62 -11.71
N PHE A 12 22.47 14.76 -12.98
CA PHE A 12 21.63 15.42 -13.97
C PHE A 12 20.71 14.41 -14.67
N TYR A 13 19.43 14.78 -14.79
CA TYR A 13 18.42 14.00 -15.48
C TYR A 13 17.78 14.86 -16.57
N ALA A 14 17.63 14.29 -17.76
CA ALA A 14 16.94 14.95 -18.87
C ALA A 14 15.59 14.25 -19.11
N VAL A 15 14.58 15.05 -19.34
CA VAL A 15 13.25 14.58 -19.77
C VAL A 15 12.97 15.18 -21.13
N THR A 16 12.70 14.32 -22.13
CA THR A 16 12.32 14.74 -23.47
C THR A 16 10.83 14.50 -23.68
N THR A 17 10.17 15.42 -24.36
CA THR A 17 8.74 15.31 -24.67
C THR A 17 8.47 15.77 -26.11
N SER A 18 7.44 15.19 -26.73
CA SER A 18 6.92 15.63 -28.03
C SER A 18 5.81 16.67 -27.89
N LEU A 19 5.40 17.01 -26.63
CA LEU A 19 4.39 18.03 -26.38
C LEU A 19 4.95 19.42 -26.61
N SER A 20 4.19 20.31 -27.26
CA SER A 20 4.55 21.71 -27.37
C SER A 20 4.36 22.43 -26.05
N ALA A 21 5.11 23.52 -25.82
CA ALA A 21 5.01 24.32 -24.61
C ALA A 21 3.62 24.95 -24.38
N ASP A 22 2.79 25.04 -25.43
CA ASP A 22 1.43 25.57 -25.33
C ASP A 22 0.45 24.59 -24.64
N TYR A 23 0.77 23.30 -24.66
CA TYR A 23 -0.10 22.26 -24.05
C TYR A 23 0.23 22.01 -22.59
N MET A 24 1.50 22.16 -22.18
CA MET A 24 1.93 21.82 -20.83
C MET A 24 3.19 22.57 -20.44
N SER A 25 3.22 23.11 -19.23
CA SER A 25 4.42 23.79 -18.70
C SER A 25 5.55 22.79 -18.43
N ILE A 26 6.80 23.24 -18.51
CA ILE A 26 7.99 22.43 -18.16
C ILE A 26 7.90 21.91 -16.73
N SER A 27 7.38 22.73 -15.81
CA SER A 27 7.16 22.36 -14.41
C SER A 27 6.24 21.16 -14.27
N ASP A 28 5.14 21.12 -15.04
CA ASP A 28 4.18 20.02 -14.98
C ASP A 28 4.73 18.73 -15.62
N ILE A 29 5.48 18.86 -16.71
CA ILE A 29 6.18 17.72 -17.32
C ILE A 29 7.15 17.08 -16.31
N VAL A 30 7.94 17.89 -15.60
CA VAL A 30 8.86 17.40 -14.56
C VAL A 30 8.12 16.76 -13.40
N LYS A 31 6.99 17.35 -12.95
CA LYS A 31 6.15 16.75 -11.90
C LYS A 31 5.58 15.40 -12.30
N ILE A 32 5.04 15.28 -13.52
CA ILE A 32 4.49 14.01 -14.04
C ILE A 32 5.59 12.96 -14.13
N ASN A 33 6.75 13.32 -14.66
CA ASN A 33 7.87 12.39 -14.75
C ASN A 33 8.37 11.93 -13.38
N ARG A 34 8.42 12.82 -12.39
CA ARG A 34 8.77 12.47 -11.01
C ARG A 34 7.79 11.48 -10.37
N ARG A 35 6.52 11.51 -10.75
CA ARG A 35 5.50 10.57 -10.22
C ARG A 35 5.50 9.20 -10.92
N ARG A 36 6.40 8.97 -11.87
CA ARG A 36 6.50 7.68 -12.59
C ARG A 36 6.79 6.50 -11.63
N TRP A 37 7.56 6.77 -10.57
CA TRP A 37 7.84 5.77 -9.54
C TRP A 37 6.56 5.21 -8.88
N GLU A 38 5.48 5.98 -8.76
CA GLU A 38 4.19 5.53 -8.20
C GLU A 38 3.59 4.38 -9.04
N ILE A 39 3.78 4.44 -10.35
CA ILE A 39 3.35 3.37 -11.27
C ILE A 39 4.23 2.13 -11.08
N GLU A 40 5.55 2.33 -11.00
CA GLU A 40 6.52 1.26 -10.79
C GLU A 40 6.27 0.54 -9.45
N GLU A 41 6.01 1.29 -8.39
CA GLU A 41 5.62 0.76 -7.09
C GLU A 41 4.29 -0.03 -7.16
N SER A 42 3.29 0.48 -7.87
CA SER A 42 2.02 -0.22 -8.08
C SER A 42 2.22 -1.56 -8.78
N PHE A 43 3.09 -1.62 -9.80
CA PHE A 43 3.46 -2.89 -10.44
C PHE A 43 4.22 -3.82 -9.50
N MET A 44 5.10 -3.29 -8.65
CA MET A 44 5.81 -4.07 -7.65
C MET A 44 4.83 -4.71 -6.66
N ILE A 45 3.88 -3.94 -6.12
CA ILE A 45 2.83 -4.42 -5.23
C ILE A 45 2.00 -5.51 -5.89
N MET A 46 1.54 -5.31 -7.12
CA MET A 46 0.79 -6.33 -7.86
C MET A 46 1.57 -7.62 -8.04
N LYS A 47 2.85 -7.55 -8.39
CA LYS A 47 3.70 -8.73 -8.62
C LYS A 47 4.01 -9.47 -7.32
N SER A 48 4.44 -8.72 -6.29
CA SER A 48 5.01 -9.29 -5.07
C SER A 48 3.93 -9.69 -4.06
N TYR A 49 2.97 -8.80 -3.80
CA TYR A 49 1.99 -9.00 -2.73
C TYR A 49 0.67 -9.59 -3.21
N MET A 50 0.21 -9.21 -4.40
CA MET A 50 -1.06 -9.70 -4.97
C MET A 50 -0.87 -10.90 -5.89
N ARG A 51 0.37 -11.36 -6.09
CA ARG A 51 0.72 -12.54 -6.89
C ARG A 51 0.14 -12.48 -8.32
N ALA A 52 0.14 -11.29 -8.93
CA ALA A 52 -0.31 -11.15 -10.31
C ALA A 52 0.53 -11.97 -11.30
N ARG A 53 1.73 -12.40 -10.91
CA ARG A 53 2.61 -13.31 -11.66
C ARG A 53 3.27 -14.32 -10.71
N PRO A 54 3.53 -15.57 -11.17
CA PRO A 54 3.12 -16.15 -12.44
C PRO A 54 1.62 -16.43 -12.53
N VAL A 55 1.06 -16.41 -13.76
CA VAL A 55 -0.34 -16.76 -14.00
C VAL A 55 -0.40 -18.24 -14.41
N TYR A 56 -1.03 -19.06 -13.59
CA TYR A 56 -1.19 -20.50 -13.81
C TYR A 56 -2.48 -20.86 -14.56
N GLN A 57 -3.17 -19.86 -15.10
CA GLN A 57 -4.42 -20.02 -15.86
C GLN A 57 -4.10 -20.13 -17.36
N GLN A 58 -4.81 -21.04 -18.05
CA GLN A 58 -4.64 -21.25 -19.49
C GLN A 58 -5.77 -20.61 -20.32
N ARG A 59 -6.95 -20.46 -19.73
CA ARG A 59 -8.12 -19.88 -20.43
C ARG A 59 -8.03 -18.37 -20.37
N GLU A 60 -8.24 -17.72 -21.52
CA GLU A 60 -8.16 -16.25 -21.65
C GLU A 60 -9.08 -15.52 -20.68
N GLU A 61 -10.31 -15.98 -20.49
CA GLU A 61 -11.28 -15.41 -19.55
C GLU A 61 -10.78 -15.48 -18.10
N CYS A 62 -10.15 -16.61 -17.70
CA CYS A 62 -9.58 -16.78 -16.39
C CYS A 62 -8.35 -15.86 -16.17
N ILE A 63 -7.54 -15.67 -17.21
CA ILE A 63 -6.41 -14.75 -17.19
C ILE A 63 -6.91 -13.31 -16.98
N LYS A 64 -7.92 -12.88 -17.75
CA LYS A 64 -8.54 -11.56 -17.60
C LYS A 64 -9.14 -11.36 -16.21
N ALA A 65 -9.89 -12.35 -15.70
CA ALA A 65 -10.47 -12.30 -14.37
C ALA A 65 -9.40 -12.21 -13.28
N HIS A 66 -8.29 -12.95 -13.40
CA HIS A 66 -7.16 -12.89 -12.48
C HIS A 66 -6.55 -11.49 -12.41
N PHE A 67 -6.23 -10.89 -13.57
CA PHE A 67 -5.68 -9.54 -13.60
C PHE A 67 -6.67 -8.48 -13.10
N LEU A 68 -7.94 -8.63 -13.42
CA LEU A 68 -8.99 -7.73 -12.91
C LEU A 68 -9.07 -7.80 -11.39
N THR A 69 -9.01 -9.00 -10.80
CA THR A 69 -9.00 -9.19 -9.36
C THR A 69 -7.78 -8.54 -8.71
N CYS A 70 -6.59 -8.71 -9.28
CA CYS A 70 -5.37 -8.06 -8.80
C CYS A 70 -5.47 -6.53 -8.88
N PHE A 71 -6.02 -6.00 -9.97
CA PHE A 71 -6.24 -4.56 -10.16
C PHE A 71 -7.22 -3.98 -9.13
N MET A 72 -8.36 -4.66 -8.90
CA MET A 72 -9.33 -4.26 -7.89
C MET A 72 -8.72 -4.29 -6.48
N SER A 73 -7.93 -5.31 -6.18
CA SER A 73 -7.20 -5.40 -4.90
C SER A 73 -6.21 -4.25 -4.73
N LEU A 74 -5.47 -3.89 -5.81
CA LEU A 74 -4.58 -2.75 -5.79
C LEU A 74 -5.34 -1.45 -5.55
N LEU A 75 -6.49 -1.26 -6.20
CA LEU A 75 -7.32 -0.05 -6.03
C LEU A 75 -7.77 0.10 -4.56
N VAL A 76 -8.31 -0.97 -3.96
CA VAL A 76 -8.72 -0.97 -2.55
C VAL A 76 -7.52 -0.66 -1.64
N PHE A 77 -6.38 -1.29 -1.90
CA PHE A 77 -5.15 -1.04 -1.14
C PHE A 77 -4.70 0.42 -1.23
N ARG A 78 -4.68 1.02 -2.42
CA ARG A 78 -4.29 2.42 -2.62
C ARG A 78 -5.24 3.41 -1.93
N ILE A 79 -6.54 3.11 -1.89
CA ILE A 79 -7.51 3.91 -1.14
C ILE A 79 -7.20 3.86 0.36
N MET A 80 -6.98 2.66 0.90
CA MET A 80 -6.63 2.47 2.32
C MET A 80 -5.30 3.15 2.67
N GLU A 81 -4.27 2.99 1.86
CA GLU A 81 -2.97 3.63 2.04
C GLU A 81 -3.10 5.16 2.09
N LYS A 82 -3.88 5.73 1.18
CA LYS A 82 -4.16 7.18 1.17
C LYS A 82 -4.87 7.62 2.45
N GLN A 83 -5.84 6.86 2.94
CA GLN A 83 -6.55 7.16 4.18
C GLN A 83 -5.62 7.10 5.39
N ILE A 84 -4.79 6.06 5.50
CA ILE A 84 -3.79 5.88 6.56
C ILE A 84 -2.79 7.06 6.55
N ASN A 85 -2.29 7.44 5.38
CA ASN A 85 -1.35 8.56 5.27
C ASN A 85 -2.00 9.91 5.58
N ASN A 86 -3.29 10.08 5.31
CA ASN A 86 -4.03 11.27 5.75
C ASN A 86 -4.16 11.33 7.28
N LEU A 87 -4.34 10.19 7.96
CA LEU A 87 -4.37 10.12 9.42
C LEU A 87 -2.97 10.34 10.04
N ALA A 88 -1.92 9.87 9.39
CA ALA A 88 -0.54 10.07 9.84
C ALA A 88 -0.13 11.56 9.82
N GLY A 89 -0.65 12.34 8.89
CA GLY A 89 -0.43 13.80 8.83
C GLY A 89 1.06 14.18 8.80
N ALA A 90 1.50 14.94 9.80
CA ALA A 90 2.88 15.42 9.91
C ALA A 90 3.87 14.36 10.46
N ASP A 91 3.38 13.24 11.00
CA ASP A 91 4.22 12.18 11.58
C ASP A 91 5.00 11.38 10.52
N GLY A 92 4.78 11.67 9.26
CA GLY A 92 5.49 11.09 8.12
C GLY A 92 4.65 10.11 7.30
N VAL A 93 5.18 9.78 6.12
CA VAL A 93 4.51 8.88 5.17
C VAL A 93 4.73 7.42 5.58
N VAL A 94 3.64 6.69 5.76
CA VAL A 94 3.68 5.23 5.97
C VAL A 94 3.77 4.55 4.60
N THR A 95 4.82 3.77 4.38
CA THR A 95 5.06 3.09 3.11
C THR A 95 4.10 1.92 2.90
N ALA A 96 3.84 1.57 1.64
CA ALA A 96 3.03 0.41 1.26
C ALA A 96 3.54 -0.90 1.90
N ASP A 97 4.85 -1.08 1.94
CA ASP A 97 5.49 -2.25 2.55
C ASP A 97 5.19 -2.35 4.05
N ASN A 98 5.32 -1.24 4.79
CA ASN A 98 5.00 -1.19 6.22
C ASN A 98 3.53 -1.52 6.50
N ILE A 99 2.61 -1.01 5.68
CA ILE A 99 1.17 -1.30 5.82
C ILE A 99 0.92 -2.79 5.60
N ILE A 100 1.44 -3.37 4.51
CA ILE A 100 1.22 -4.77 4.15
C ILE A 100 1.84 -5.71 5.19
N THR A 101 3.07 -5.43 5.63
CA THR A 101 3.76 -6.23 6.64
C THR A 101 3.00 -6.18 7.96
N THR A 102 2.62 -4.98 8.42
CA THR A 102 1.83 -4.80 9.63
C THR A 102 0.49 -5.56 9.56
N LEU A 103 -0.24 -5.47 8.44
CA LEU A 103 -1.50 -6.21 8.26
C LEU A 103 -1.32 -7.73 8.32
N ARG A 104 -0.20 -8.26 7.82
CA ARG A 104 0.12 -9.69 7.90
C ARG A 104 0.46 -10.12 9.30
N ASP A 105 1.12 -9.26 10.07
CA ASP A 105 1.56 -9.54 11.43
C ASP A 105 0.44 -9.33 12.46
N MET A 106 -0.60 -8.56 12.13
CA MET A 106 -1.76 -8.31 12.99
C MET A 106 -2.63 -9.56 13.16
N ASN A 107 -2.10 -10.52 13.90
CA ASN A 107 -2.80 -11.76 14.23
C ASN A 107 -3.49 -11.68 15.58
N VAL A 108 -4.62 -12.36 15.72
CA VAL A 108 -5.37 -12.49 16.96
C VAL A 108 -5.47 -13.95 17.34
N THR A 109 -5.05 -14.28 18.54
CA THR A 109 -5.06 -15.65 19.07
C THR A 109 -6.23 -15.82 20.04
N LYS A 110 -6.93 -16.95 19.94
CA LYS A 110 -7.99 -17.33 20.86
C LYS A 110 -7.41 -18.11 22.03
N ILE A 111 -7.66 -17.65 23.26
CA ILE A 111 -7.18 -18.28 24.50
C ILE A 111 -8.33 -18.96 25.22
N ALA A 112 -8.11 -20.19 25.67
CA ALA A 112 -9.06 -20.99 26.47
C ALA A 112 -10.49 -21.02 25.92
N ASN A 113 -10.65 -20.94 24.60
CA ASN A 113 -11.93 -20.86 23.89
C ASN A 113 -12.86 -19.70 24.27
N THR A 114 -12.41 -18.74 25.07
CA THR A 114 -13.26 -17.69 25.66
C THR A 114 -12.81 -16.28 25.29
N PHE A 115 -11.49 -16.02 25.29
CA PHE A 115 -10.93 -14.71 25.08
C PHE A 115 -10.06 -14.66 23.82
N TYR A 116 -9.87 -13.46 23.32
CA TYR A 116 -8.96 -13.15 22.22
C TYR A 116 -7.88 -12.18 22.69
N THR A 117 -6.64 -12.37 22.26
CA THR A 117 -5.52 -11.47 22.49
C THR A 117 -4.85 -11.13 21.19
N GLY A 118 -4.34 -9.90 21.05
CA GLY A 118 -3.49 -9.50 19.93
C GLY A 118 -2.13 -10.19 20.07
N ALA A 119 -1.69 -10.88 19.01
CA ALA A 119 -0.39 -11.55 18.95
C ALA A 119 0.55 -10.81 17.99
N PHE A 120 0.64 -9.48 18.13
CA PHE A 120 1.45 -8.62 17.28
C PHE A 120 1.99 -7.42 18.07
N GLU A 121 3.08 -6.83 17.55
CA GLU A 121 3.65 -5.62 18.13
C GLU A 121 2.78 -4.40 17.79
N TYR A 122 2.45 -3.60 18.82
CA TYR A 122 1.62 -2.41 18.67
C TYR A 122 2.43 -1.21 18.18
N THR A 123 2.74 -1.21 16.90
CA THR A 123 3.48 -0.13 16.22
C THR A 123 2.58 1.08 15.91
N GLN A 124 3.20 2.22 15.58
CA GLN A 124 2.45 3.40 15.10
C GLN A 124 1.62 3.07 13.83
N THR A 125 2.17 2.27 12.91
CA THR A 125 1.44 1.80 11.72
C THR A 125 0.23 0.95 12.10
N ALA A 126 0.36 0.03 13.05
CA ALA A 126 -0.75 -0.78 13.55
C ALA A 126 -1.86 0.09 14.17
N LYS A 127 -1.49 1.14 14.90
CA LYS A 127 -2.44 2.11 15.45
C LYS A 127 -3.23 2.83 14.35
N LEU A 128 -2.55 3.37 13.34
CA LEU A 128 -3.18 4.06 12.21
C LEU A 128 -4.12 3.15 11.41
N ILE A 129 -3.72 1.89 11.19
CA ILE A 129 -4.55 0.88 10.52
C ILE A 129 -5.82 0.62 11.33
N GLN A 130 -5.70 0.44 12.65
CA GLN A 130 -6.85 0.21 13.51
C GLN A 130 -7.81 1.40 13.54
N GLU A 131 -7.27 2.62 13.61
CA GLU A 131 -8.06 3.85 13.56
C GLU A 131 -8.81 3.99 12.23
N ASN A 132 -8.13 3.74 11.10
CA ASN A 132 -8.75 3.76 9.77
C ASN A 132 -9.89 2.76 9.64
N LEU A 133 -9.73 1.56 10.21
CA LEU A 133 -10.72 0.50 10.13
C LEU A 133 -11.76 0.53 11.27
N GLY A 134 -11.68 1.50 12.19
CA GLY A 134 -12.56 1.59 13.36
C GLY A 134 -12.46 0.40 14.31
N MET A 135 -11.29 -0.22 14.39
CA MET A 135 -10.99 -1.37 15.25
C MET A 135 -10.22 -0.95 16.50
N CYS A 136 -10.25 -1.79 17.53
CA CYS A 136 -9.45 -1.63 18.74
C CYS A 136 -8.94 -3.00 19.19
N PHE A 137 -7.63 -3.22 19.05
CA PHE A 137 -6.93 -4.44 19.49
C PHE A 137 -5.84 -4.15 20.52
N ASN A 138 -5.73 -2.90 20.97
CA ASN A 138 -4.77 -2.51 22.02
C ASN A 138 -5.34 -2.82 23.41
N VAL A 139 -5.65 -4.09 23.62
CA VAL A 139 -6.14 -4.62 24.92
C VAL A 139 -5.55 -6.01 25.13
N ASP A 140 -5.18 -6.31 26.38
CA ASP A 140 -4.59 -7.62 26.69
C ASP A 140 -5.51 -8.78 26.37
N TYR A 141 -6.82 -8.60 26.64
CA TYR A 141 -7.83 -9.61 26.39
C TYR A 141 -9.13 -8.98 25.89
N MET A 142 -9.73 -9.61 24.91
CA MET A 142 -11.05 -9.26 24.36
C MET A 142 -12.02 -10.42 24.53
N SER A 143 -13.25 -10.10 24.94
CA SER A 143 -14.35 -11.06 24.90
C SER A 143 -14.81 -11.33 23.45
N PHE A 144 -15.57 -12.41 23.27
CA PHE A 144 -16.18 -12.71 21.98
C PHE A 144 -17.09 -11.58 21.45
N ASN A 145 -17.79 -10.89 22.36
CA ASN A 145 -18.67 -9.78 21.97
C ASN A 145 -17.89 -8.55 21.49
N GLU A 146 -16.78 -8.22 22.14
CA GLU A 146 -15.89 -7.15 21.71
C GLU A 146 -15.23 -7.47 20.36
N MET A 147 -14.80 -8.70 20.15
CA MET A 147 -14.29 -9.14 18.84
C MET A 147 -15.34 -9.00 17.74
N LYS A 148 -16.58 -9.43 18.00
CA LYS A 148 -17.69 -9.23 17.06
C LYS A 148 -17.95 -7.74 16.77
N LYS A 149 -17.83 -6.87 17.78
CA LYS A 149 -17.99 -5.43 17.62
C LYS A 149 -16.90 -4.88 16.71
N ASN A 150 -15.64 -5.26 16.92
CA ASN A 150 -14.52 -4.87 16.07
C ASN A 150 -14.75 -5.27 14.61
N ILE A 151 -15.12 -6.52 14.35
CA ILE A 151 -15.44 -7.01 13.00
C ILE A 151 -16.61 -6.25 12.37
N ARG A 152 -17.60 -5.85 13.17
CA ARG A 152 -18.73 -5.06 12.66
C ARG A 152 -18.32 -3.64 12.31
N ASN A 153 -17.49 -3.03 13.13
CA ASN A 153 -16.99 -1.66 12.89
C ASN A 153 -16.18 -1.59 11.62
N SER A 154 -15.28 -2.55 11.36
CA SER A 154 -14.48 -2.58 10.14
C SER A 154 -15.27 -2.72 8.84
N LYS A 155 -16.55 -3.12 8.91
CA LYS A 155 -17.44 -3.22 7.74
C LYS A 155 -18.23 -1.93 7.46
N LYS A 156 -18.11 -0.91 8.32
CA LYS A 156 -18.84 0.35 8.21
C LYS A 156 -18.00 1.51 7.69
N GLY A 157 -16.68 1.39 7.70
CA GLY A 157 -15.74 2.32 7.10
C GLY A 157 -15.49 1.96 5.64
#